data_981583ba5bd15de865e30e9f45fa27df
#
_entry.id   981583ba5bd15de865e30e9f45fa27df
#
_cell.length_a   1.000
_cell.length_b   1.000
_cell.length_c   1.000
_cell.angle_alpha   90.00
_cell.angle_beta   90.00
_cell.angle_gamma   90.00
#
_symmetry.space_group_name_H-M   'P 1'
#
loop_
_entity.id
_entity.type
_entity.pdbx_description
1 polymer ?
#
loop_
_entity_poly.entity_id
_entity_poly.type
_entity_poly.pdbx_seq_one_letter_code
_entity_poly.pdbx_strand_id
1 'polypeptide(L)'
;MAYNLADGAERWWVAGLPPCGKSTPVIGSDMVFFAAPDIILDVEAEKRNPERAAQFYANNASRVMAIRPGGKSEVNQTHVAWTQTKGVPGVPSPLYYNGRLYTVQNGGIVFSRVAKTGELVYSGRTGAMGYYYSSPVAADNKIYLASEEGVVVVLDGGEELKVLARNKLDGQILATPAIVDGKIYVRTGNHLYAFGR
;
A
#
# COMPACT_ATOMS: atom_id res chain seq x y z
N MET A 1 -9.70 9.37 9.69
CA MET A 1 -10.65 10.48 9.93
C MET A 1 -10.64 11.41 8.74
N ALA A 2 -11.75 12.06 8.45
CA ALA A 2 -11.88 13.10 7.43
C ALA A 2 -12.32 14.40 8.09
N TYR A 3 -11.74 15.48 7.64
CA TYR A 3 -11.97 16.81 8.18
C TYR A 3 -12.46 17.78 7.11
N ASN A 4 -13.17 18.79 7.51
CA ASN A 4 -13.52 19.91 6.65
C ASN A 4 -12.28 20.81 6.47
N LEU A 5 -11.91 21.10 5.24
CA LEU A 5 -10.71 21.91 4.95
C LEU A 5 -10.86 23.39 5.38
N ALA A 6 -12.09 23.89 5.47
CA ALA A 6 -12.32 25.30 5.78
C ALA A 6 -12.15 25.62 7.27
N ASP A 7 -12.53 24.70 8.16
CA ASP A 7 -12.61 24.95 9.60
C ASP A 7 -11.99 23.85 10.47
N GLY A 8 -11.47 22.75 9.84
CA GLY A 8 -10.89 21.62 10.54
C GLY A 8 -11.88 20.75 11.30
N ALA A 9 -13.18 20.98 11.15
CA ALA A 9 -14.20 20.18 11.83
C ALA A 9 -14.18 18.74 11.37
N GLU A 10 -14.25 17.80 12.32
CA GLU A 10 -14.35 16.37 12.01
C GLU A 10 -15.68 16.07 11.31
N ARG A 11 -15.59 15.30 10.23
CA ARG A 11 -16.76 14.92 9.43
C ARG A 11 -17.15 13.48 9.64
N TRP A 12 -16.23 12.57 9.41
CA TRP A 12 -16.46 11.14 9.58
C TRP A 12 -15.15 10.38 9.86
N TRP A 13 -15.28 9.20 10.43
CA TRP A 13 -14.13 8.31 10.66
C TRP A 13 -14.50 6.84 10.49
N VAL A 14 -13.47 6.03 10.31
CA VAL A 14 -13.55 4.57 10.39
C VAL A 14 -12.80 4.15 11.65
N ALA A 15 -13.47 3.41 12.52
CA ALA A 15 -12.92 2.85 13.74
C ALA A 15 -12.32 1.45 13.54
N GLY A 16 -11.62 0.92 14.55
CA GLY A 16 -11.08 -0.44 14.56
C GLY A 16 -9.92 -0.68 13.60
N LEU A 17 -9.17 0.37 13.27
CA LEU A 17 -7.92 0.27 12.52
C LEU A 17 -6.74 0.09 13.45
N PRO A 18 -5.71 -0.70 13.06
CA PRO A 18 -4.45 -0.76 13.78
C PRO A 18 -3.86 0.63 13.98
N PRO A 19 -3.27 0.92 15.16
CA PRO A 19 -2.77 2.26 15.49
C PRO A 19 -1.52 2.69 14.70
N CYS A 20 -0.91 1.82 13.89
CA CYS A 20 0.26 2.09 13.05
C CYS A 20 -0.06 2.28 11.57
N GLY A 21 -0.90 3.22 11.23
CA GLY A 21 -1.10 3.60 9.83
C GLY A 21 0.12 4.35 9.28
N LYS A 22 0.95 3.69 8.47
CA LYS A 22 2.11 4.30 7.79
C LYS A 22 1.79 4.71 6.35
N SER A 23 0.76 4.11 5.76
CA SER A 23 0.39 4.35 4.38
C SER A 23 -0.43 5.63 4.22
N THR A 24 -0.17 6.36 3.15
CA THR A 24 -1.00 7.48 2.72
C THR A 24 -2.27 6.94 2.05
N PRO A 25 -3.47 7.45 2.37
CA PRO A 25 -4.67 7.13 1.62
C PRO A 25 -4.55 7.56 0.16
N VAL A 26 -5.10 6.76 -0.77
CA VAL A 26 -5.17 7.09 -2.19
C VAL A 26 -6.61 7.15 -2.66
N ILE A 27 -6.87 7.97 -3.68
CA ILE A 27 -8.22 8.22 -4.19
C ILE A 27 -8.34 7.69 -5.61
N GLY A 28 -9.46 7.05 -5.92
CA GLY A 28 -9.80 6.59 -7.26
C GLY A 28 -11.14 5.87 -7.28
N SER A 29 -11.79 5.77 -8.44
CA SER A 29 -13.12 5.15 -8.57
C SER A 29 -14.15 5.64 -7.54
N ASP A 30 -14.15 6.92 -7.22
CA ASP A 30 -15.00 7.56 -6.21
C ASP A 30 -14.86 6.96 -4.81
N MET A 31 -13.70 6.43 -4.47
CA MET A 31 -13.37 5.83 -3.19
C MET A 31 -12.03 6.33 -2.65
N VAL A 32 -11.88 6.22 -1.34
CA VAL A 32 -10.61 6.36 -0.62
C VAL A 32 -10.12 4.97 -0.25
N PHE A 33 -8.91 4.64 -0.65
CA PHE A 33 -8.25 3.38 -0.30
C PHE A 33 -7.20 3.62 0.77
N PHE A 34 -7.17 2.74 1.74
CA PHE A 34 -6.26 2.82 2.86
C PHE A 34 -5.74 1.43 3.22
N ALA A 35 -4.47 1.35 3.62
CA ALA A 35 -3.87 0.13 4.15
C ALA A 35 -3.39 0.37 5.59
N ALA A 36 -3.79 -0.50 6.49
CA ALA A 36 -3.38 -0.49 7.88
C ALA A 36 -2.71 -1.84 8.18
N PRO A 37 -1.36 -1.87 8.31
CA PRO A 37 -0.64 -3.09 8.67
C PRO A 37 -0.85 -3.44 10.14
N ASP A 38 -0.61 -4.71 10.50
CA ASP A 38 -0.55 -5.14 11.87
C ASP A 38 0.58 -4.42 12.62
N ILE A 39 0.35 -4.18 13.89
CA ILE A 39 1.43 -3.90 14.82
C ILE A 39 1.95 -5.24 15.30
N ILE A 40 3.24 -5.45 15.12
CA ILE A 40 3.93 -6.52 15.84
C ILE A 40 4.06 -6.03 17.28
N LEU A 41 3.31 -6.63 18.20
CA LEU A 41 3.59 -6.46 19.62
C LEU A 41 4.99 -7.00 19.91
N ASP A 42 5.63 -6.45 20.91
CA ASP A 42 6.86 -7.01 21.44
C ASP A 42 6.63 -8.49 21.78
N VAL A 43 7.46 -9.37 21.23
CA VAL A 43 7.38 -10.84 21.42
C VAL A 43 7.38 -11.20 22.90
N GLU A 44 8.07 -10.46 23.74
CA GLU A 44 8.08 -10.66 25.18
C GLU A 44 6.78 -10.22 25.85
N ALA A 45 6.08 -9.22 25.30
CA ALA A 45 4.75 -8.83 25.77
C ALA A 45 3.70 -9.88 25.40
N GLU A 46 3.82 -10.51 24.23
CA GLU A 46 2.96 -11.62 23.81
C GLU A 46 3.11 -12.85 24.71
N LYS A 47 4.33 -13.23 25.01
CA LYS A 47 4.64 -14.33 25.92
C LYS A 47 4.10 -14.10 27.33
N ARG A 48 4.16 -12.85 27.81
CA ARG A 48 3.68 -12.49 29.16
C ARG A 48 2.16 -12.54 29.31
N ASN A 49 1.43 -12.21 28.25
CA ASN A 49 -0.04 -12.24 28.29
C ASN A 49 -0.62 -12.63 26.93
N PRO A 50 -0.66 -13.93 26.59
CA PRO A 50 -1.11 -14.41 25.28
C PRO A 50 -2.59 -14.08 24.98
N GLU A 51 -3.46 -14.07 26.00
CA GLU A 51 -4.88 -13.75 25.79
C GLU A 51 -5.07 -12.28 25.40
N ARG A 52 -4.37 -11.36 26.08
CA ARG A 52 -4.39 -9.93 25.75
C ARG A 52 -3.81 -9.68 24.36
N ALA A 53 -2.74 -10.39 24.00
CA ALA A 53 -2.15 -10.32 22.67
C ALA A 53 -3.14 -10.80 21.61
N ALA A 54 -3.78 -11.95 21.79
CA ALA A 54 -4.78 -12.48 20.87
C ALA A 54 -5.96 -11.52 20.68
N GLN A 55 -6.47 -10.94 21.76
CA GLN A 55 -7.55 -9.96 21.71
C GLN A 55 -7.11 -8.66 21.02
N PHE A 56 -5.86 -8.21 21.24
CA PHE A 56 -5.29 -7.06 20.56
C PHE A 56 -5.22 -7.28 19.05
N TYR A 57 -4.70 -8.43 18.60
CA TYR A 57 -4.62 -8.76 17.17
C TYR A 57 -6.00 -8.94 16.54
N ALA A 58 -6.93 -9.55 17.22
CA ALA A 58 -8.31 -9.69 16.74
C ALA A 58 -8.98 -8.33 16.48
N ASN A 59 -8.73 -7.35 17.36
CA ASN A 59 -9.30 -6.01 17.26
C ASN A 59 -8.53 -5.09 16.30
N ASN A 60 -7.26 -5.40 16.01
CA ASN A 60 -6.35 -4.57 15.22
C ASN A 60 -5.78 -5.33 14.01
N ALA A 61 -6.53 -6.25 13.44
CA ALA A 61 -6.09 -7.03 12.29
C ALA A 61 -5.73 -6.13 11.10
N SER A 62 -4.62 -6.44 10.43
CA SER A 62 -4.20 -5.73 9.23
C SER A 62 -5.25 -5.79 8.14
N ARG A 63 -5.45 -4.68 7.46
CA ARG A 63 -6.47 -4.61 6.40
C ARG A 63 -6.15 -3.57 5.33
N VAL A 64 -6.56 -3.89 4.12
CA VAL A 64 -6.74 -2.93 3.03
C VAL A 64 -8.23 -2.72 2.88
N MET A 65 -8.67 -1.49 2.76
CA MET A 65 -10.09 -1.15 2.65
C MET A 65 -10.35 -0.05 1.64
N ALA A 66 -11.56 -0.08 1.11
CA ALA A 66 -12.13 0.98 0.30
C ALA A 66 -13.29 1.63 1.04
N ILE A 67 -13.31 2.94 1.09
CA ILE A 67 -14.29 3.75 1.81
C ILE A 67 -14.93 4.70 0.80
N ARG A 68 -16.26 4.71 0.71
CA ARG A 68 -16.98 5.75 -0.02
C ARG A 68 -16.87 7.04 0.77
N PRO A 69 -16.41 8.15 0.17
CA PRO A 69 -16.37 9.43 0.87
C PRO A 69 -17.77 9.91 1.22
N GLY A 70 -17.88 10.68 2.30
CA GLY A 70 -19.16 11.23 2.78
C GLY A 70 -19.59 10.67 4.12
N GLY A 71 -20.85 10.91 4.49
CA GLY A 71 -21.37 10.51 5.81
C GLY A 71 -21.06 11.48 6.94
N LYS A 72 -21.42 11.08 8.15
CA LYS A 72 -21.16 11.80 9.41
C LYS A 72 -20.82 10.80 10.49
N SER A 73 -19.96 11.18 11.42
CA SER A 73 -19.55 10.34 12.55
C SER A 73 -18.89 9.03 12.11
N GLU A 74 -19.10 7.94 12.82
CA GLU A 74 -18.54 6.63 12.45
C GLU A 74 -19.25 6.05 11.22
N VAL A 75 -18.47 5.69 10.19
CA VAL A 75 -19.01 5.22 8.89
C VAL A 75 -18.70 3.75 8.58
N ASN A 76 -18.26 2.98 9.55
CA ASN A 76 -17.87 1.57 9.35
C ASN A 76 -18.94 0.74 8.64
N GLN A 77 -20.21 0.88 9.07
CA GLN A 77 -21.32 0.08 8.57
C GLN A 77 -21.95 0.64 7.29
N THR A 78 -21.70 1.92 6.98
CA THR A 78 -22.43 2.61 5.91
C THR A 78 -21.55 2.92 4.68
N HIS A 79 -20.27 3.20 4.87
CA HIS A 79 -19.41 3.69 3.81
C HIS A 79 -18.21 2.80 3.50
N VAL A 80 -17.85 1.83 4.35
CA VAL A 80 -16.83 0.83 3.99
C VAL A 80 -17.41 -0.06 2.88
N ALA A 81 -16.86 0.05 1.69
CA ALA A 81 -17.32 -0.69 0.52
C ALA A 81 -16.83 -2.15 0.57
N TRP A 82 -15.58 -2.34 0.94
CA TRP A 82 -14.96 -3.65 1.13
C TRP A 82 -13.72 -3.57 2.03
N THR A 83 -13.37 -4.71 2.61
CA THR A 83 -12.17 -4.89 3.43
C THR A 83 -11.49 -6.21 3.05
N GLN A 84 -10.18 -6.19 2.97
CA GLN A 84 -9.33 -7.36 2.70
C GLN A 84 -8.23 -7.47 3.75
N THR A 85 -7.98 -8.69 4.23
CA THR A 85 -6.93 -8.99 5.22
C THR A 85 -5.66 -9.59 4.61
N LYS A 86 -5.70 -9.94 3.32
CA LYS A 86 -4.54 -10.45 2.57
C LYS A 86 -3.95 -9.36 1.68
N GLY A 87 -2.62 -9.37 1.54
CA GLY A 87 -1.93 -8.41 0.69
C GLY A 87 -1.80 -7.01 1.29
N VAL A 88 -1.84 -6.92 2.62
CA VAL A 88 -1.66 -5.66 3.33
C VAL A 88 -0.19 -5.28 3.33
N PRO A 89 0.21 -4.12 2.79
CA PRO A 89 1.61 -3.68 2.81
C PRO A 89 2.02 -3.27 4.24
N GLY A 90 3.29 -3.49 4.59
CA GLY A 90 3.81 -3.08 5.90
C GLY A 90 4.07 -1.58 6.03
N VAL A 91 4.64 -0.98 4.99
CA VAL A 91 5.01 0.45 4.94
C VAL A 91 4.47 1.13 3.69
N PRO A 92 4.59 0.53 2.48
CA PRO A 92 4.18 1.17 1.24
C PRO A 92 2.72 1.60 1.24
N SER A 93 2.44 2.74 0.66
CA SER A 93 1.06 3.13 0.36
C SER A 93 0.52 2.29 -0.80
N PRO A 94 -0.78 2.02 -0.85
CA PRO A 94 -1.40 1.44 -2.04
C PRO A 94 -1.22 2.35 -3.26
N LEU A 95 -1.30 1.79 -4.45
CA LEU A 95 -1.37 2.55 -5.70
C LEU A 95 -2.72 2.28 -6.37
N TYR A 96 -3.48 3.34 -6.64
CA TYR A 96 -4.61 3.26 -7.55
C TYR A 96 -4.17 3.59 -8.97
N TYR A 97 -4.42 2.68 -9.92
CA TYR A 97 -4.09 2.89 -11.32
C TYR A 97 -5.04 2.08 -12.23
N ASN A 98 -5.62 2.70 -13.25
CA ASN A 98 -6.49 2.07 -14.25
C ASN A 98 -7.58 1.15 -13.64
N GLY A 99 -8.31 1.65 -12.63
CA GLY A 99 -9.40 0.90 -12.00
C GLY A 99 -8.97 -0.21 -11.06
N ARG A 100 -7.67 -0.34 -10.79
CA ARG A 100 -7.10 -1.34 -9.90
C ARG A 100 -6.37 -0.73 -8.72
N LEU A 101 -6.33 -1.48 -7.65
CA LEU A 101 -5.53 -1.18 -6.46
C LEU A 101 -4.38 -2.17 -6.37
N TYR A 102 -3.17 -1.64 -6.36
CA TYR A 102 -1.93 -2.41 -6.21
C TYR A 102 -1.36 -2.22 -4.82
N THR A 103 -0.94 -3.33 -4.20
CA THR A 103 -0.17 -3.33 -2.95
C THR A 103 1.03 -4.24 -3.07
N VAL A 104 2.10 -3.93 -2.36
CA VAL A 104 3.31 -4.76 -2.31
C VAL A 104 3.69 -5.04 -0.87
N GLN A 105 3.98 -6.31 -0.59
CA GLN A 105 4.49 -6.78 0.69
C GLN A 105 5.99 -7.06 0.61
N ASN A 106 6.63 -7.17 1.76
CA ASN A 106 8.01 -7.64 1.87
C ASN A 106 8.20 -8.99 1.15
N GLY A 107 9.38 -9.23 0.61
CA GLY A 107 9.65 -10.37 -0.26
C GLY A 107 9.12 -10.21 -1.68
N GLY A 108 8.67 -9.00 -2.05
CA GLY A 108 8.20 -8.65 -3.39
C GLY A 108 6.91 -9.35 -3.81
N ILE A 109 6.01 -9.59 -2.86
CA ILE A 109 4.69 -10.16 -3.17
C ILE A 109 3.75 -9.01 -3.52
N VAL A 110 3.30 -8.97 -4.77
CA VAL A 110 2.36 -7.96 -5.26
C VAL A 110 0.95 -8.53 -5.30
N PHE A 111 -0.02 -7.67 -5.04
CA PHE A 111 -1.46 -7.93 -5.21
C PHE A 111 -2.05 -6.85 -6.10
N SER A 112 -2.86 -7.27 -7.06
CA SER A 112 -3.71 -6.40 -7.89
C SER A 112 -5.17 -6.76 -7.64
N ARG A 113 -6.00 -5.76 -7.35
CA ARG A 113 -7.42 -5.93 -7.05
C ARG A 113 -8.26 -4.99 -7.88
N VAL A 114 -9.47 -5.41 -8.21
CA VAL A 114 -10.48 -4.51 -8.76
C VAL A 114 -10.81 -3.45 -7.70
N ALA A 115 -10.56 -2.19 -7.99
CA ALA A 115 -10.68 -1.12 -6.99
C ALA A 115 -12.11 -1.00 -6.43
N LYS A 116 -13.15 -1.17 -7.26
CA LYS A 116 -14.56 -1.05 -6.86
C LYS A 116 -15.04 -2.17 -5.95
N THR A 117 -14.55 -3.40 -6.13
CA THR A 117 -15.08 -4.60 -5.46
C THR A 117 -14.11 -5.22 -4.45
N GLY A 118 -12.80 -4.92 -4.54
CA GLY A 118 -11.75 -5.56 -3.76
C GLY A 118 -11.42 -6.99 -4.24
N GLU A 119 -12.05 -7.46 -5.32
CA GLU A 119 -11.80 -8.76 -5.90
C GLU A 119 -10.33 -8.88 -6.36
N LEU A 120 -9.72 -10.01 -6.06
CA LEU A 120 -8.33 -10.28 -6.45
C LEU A 120 -8.26 -10.57 -7.95
N VAL A 121 -7.47 -9.77 -8.67
CA VAL A 121 -7.16 -10.02 -10.08
C VAL A 121 -6.00 -10.98 -10.18
N TYR A 122 -4.89 -10.65 -9.52
CA TYR A 122 -3.75 -11.55 -9.37
C TYR A 122 -2.94 -11.24 -8.10
N SER A 123 -2.14 -12.22 -7.68
CA SER A 123 -1.07 -12.01 -6.71
C SER A 123 0.10 -12.93 -7.04
N GLY A 124 1.31 -12.52 -6.66
CA GLY A 124 2.49 -13.36 -6.85
C GLY A 124 3.78 -12.62 -6.54
N ARG A 125 4.89 -13.35 -6.67
CA ARG A 125 6.23 -12.83 -6.40
C ARG A 125 6.83 -12.16 -7.63
N THR A 126 7.39 -10.99 -7.43
CA THR A 126 8.11 -10.25 -8.49
C THR A 126 9.52 -10.77 -8.74
N GLY A 127 10.05 -11.61 -7.85
CA GLY A 127 11.43 -12.10 -7.89
C GLY A 127 12.48 -11.10 -7.39
N ALA A 128 12.06 -9.97 -6.81
CA ALA A 128 12.95 -9.06 -6.10
C ALA A 128 12.63 -9.18 -4.60
N MET A 129 13.57 -9.76 -3.87
CA MET A 129 13.44 -10.02 -2.43
C MET A 129 13.67 -8.76 -1.59
N GLY A 130 13.71 -8.90 -0.29
CA GLY A 130 13.99 -7.83 0.67
C GLY A 130 12.74 -7.11 1.15
N TYR A 131 12.95 -6.03 1.91
CA TYR A 131 11.89 -5.16 2.40
C TYR A 131 11.45 -4.18 1.33
N TYR A 132 10.20 -3.73 1.45
CA TYR A 132 9.62 -2.69 0.62
C TYR A 132 9.17 -1.54 1.50
N TYR A 133 9.86 -0.40 1.39
CA TYR A 133 9.52 0.86 2.05
C TYR A 133 8.91 1.85 1.07
N SER A 134 9.40 1.84 -0.18
CA SER A 134 8.89 2.68 -1.25
C SER A 134 7.52 2.23 -1.72
N SER A 135 6.65 3.19 -1.97
CA SER A 135 5.33 2.92 -2.55
C SER A 135 5.42 2.63 -4.05
N PRO A 136 4.53 1.79 -4.61
CA PRO A 136 4.40 1.61 -6.04
C PRO A 136 4.08 2.93 -6.75
N VAL A 137 4.60 3.12 -7.96
CA VAL A 137 4.21 4.21 -8.86
C VAL A 137 3.88 3.67 -10.24
N ALA A 138 3.11 4.40 -11.05
CA ALA A 138 2.69 3.93 -12.36
C ALA A 138 2.79 5.02 -13.43
N ALA A 139 3.17 4.61 -14.64
CA ALA A 139 3.08 5.37 -15.86
C ALA A 139 3.07 4.43 -17.08
N ASP A 140 2.47 4.85 -18.19
CA ASP A 140 2.48 4.15 -19.49
C ASP A 140 2.10 2.66 -19.36
N ASN A 141 1.03 2.38 -18.64
CA ASN A 141 0.55 1.02 -18.35
C ASN A 141 1.61 0.11 -17.70
N LYS A 142 2.53 0.69 -16.93
CA LYS A 142 3.55 -0.02 -16.16
C LYS A 142 3.48 0.36 -14.70
N ILE A 143 3.74 -0.63 -13.84
CA ILE A 143 3.84 -0.46 -12.39
C ILE A 143 5.31 -0.63 -12.00
N TYR A 144 5.84 0.32 -11.27
CA TYR A 144 7.21 0.31 -10.77
C TYR A 144 7.22 0.07 -9.27
N LEU A 145 7.97 -0.93 -8.85
CA LEU A 145 8.18 -1.31 -7.46
C LEU A 145 9.66 -1.24 -7.15
N ALA A 146 10.05 -0.70 -6.01
CA ALA A 146 11.46 -0.67 -5.64
C ALA A 146 11.69 -1.34 -4.28
N SER A 147 12.57 -2.33 -4.25
CA SER A 147 12.97 -3.02 -3.02
C SER A 147 14.11 -2.29 -2.31
N GLU A 148 14.21 -2.45 -1.00
CA GLU A 148 15.33 -1.96 -0.21
C GLU A 148 16.68 -2.43 -0.76
N GLU A 149 16.73 -3.63 -1.33
CA GLU A 149 17.95 -4.18 -1.93
C GLU A 149 18.38 -3.46 -3.23
N GLY A 150 17.73 -2.36 -3.62
CA GLY A 150 18.11 -1.58 -4.79
C GLY A 150 17.59 -2.16 -6.13
N VAL A 151 16.58 -3.00 -6.11
CA VAL A 151 15.99 -3.55 -7.34
C VAL A 151 14.72 -2.81 -7.69
N VAL A 152 14.67 -2.20 -8.87
CA VAL A 152 13.46 -1.64 -9.45
C VAL A 152 12.83 -2.68 -10.36
N VAL A 153 11.65 -3.16 -9.98
CA VAL A 153 10.85 -4.09 -10.77
C VAL A 153 9.85 -3.30 -11.59
N VAL A 154 9.72 -3.66 -12.86
CA VAL A 154 8.72 -3.12 -13.77
C VAL A 154 7.72 -4.22 -14.11
N LEU A 155 6.44 -3.98 -13.80
CA LEU A 155 5.35 -4.88 -14.15
C LEU A 155 4.52 -4.30 -15.27
N ASP A 156 3.88 -5.17 -16.05
CA ASP A 156 2.77 -4.80 -16.93
C ASP A 156 1.53 -4.42 -16.08
N GLY A 157 0.83 -3.34 -16.43
CA GLY A 157 -0.42 -2.93 -15.79
C GLY A 157 -1.65 -3.77 -16.20
N GLY A 158 -1.44 -4.88 -16.90
CA GLY A 158 -2.46 -5.77 -17.42
C GLY A 158 -3.16 -6.66 -16.38
N GLU A 159 -3.86 -7.70 -16.84
CA GLU A 159 -4.71 -8.57 -16.01
C GLU A 159 -3.98 -9.72 -15.34
N GLU A 160 -2.73 -9.93 -15.69
CA GLU A 160 -1.87 -10.98 -15.17
C GLU A 160 -0.59 -10.42 -14.56
N LEU A 161 0.01 -11.15 -13.64
CA LEU A 161 1.31 -10.80 -13.12
C LEU A 161 2.38 -11.06 -14.18
N LYS A 162 2.81 -10.01 -14.86
CA LYS A 162 3.87 -10.06 -15.84
C LYS A 162 5.01 -9.11 -15.47
N VAL A 163 6.15 -9.68 -15.14
CA VAL A 163 7.37 -8.91 -14.85
C VAL A 163 8.08 -8.60 -16.18
N LEU A 164 8.17 -7.32 -16.51
CA LEU A 164 8.82 -6.83 -17.73
C LEU A 164 10.33 -6.66 -17.55
N ALA A 165 10.75 -6.18 -16.36
CA ALA A 165 12.17 -5.97 -16.07
C ALA A 165 12.45 -6.00 -14.57
N ARG A 166 13.70 -6.29 -14.21
CA ARG A 166 14.30 -6.11 -12.88
C ARG A 166 15.63 -5.41 -13.07
N ASN A 167 15.71 -4.17 -12.59
CA ASN A 167 16.87 -3.33 -12.77
C ASN A 167 17.55 -3.13 -11.41
N LYS A 168 18.76 -3.65 -11.26
CA LYS A 168 19.57 -3.45 -10.05
C LYS A 168 20.29 -2.11 -10.13
N LEU A 169 20.12 -1.28 -9.11
CA LEU A 169 20.84 -0.04 -8.92
C LEU A 169 21.84 -0.17 -7.77
N ASP A 170 22.84 0.69 -7.74
CA ASP A 170 23.78 0.74 -6.63
C ASP A 170 23.17 1.45 -5.41
N GLY A 171 23.17 0.75 -4.28
CA GLY A 171 22.66 1.22 -3.00
C GLY A 171 21.20 0.86 -2.73
N GLN A 172 20.80 1.05 -1.47
CA GLN A 172 19.44 0.78 -0.98
C GLN A 172 18.43 1.81 -1.53
N ILE A 173 17.20 1.36 -1.80
CA ILE A 173 16.09 2.23 -2.18
C ILE A 173 15.05 2.21 -1.07
N LEU A 174 14.88 3.34 -0.39
CA LEU A 174 13.87 3.54 0.65
C LEU A 174 12.79 4.53 0.21
N ALA A 175 13.15 5.48 -0.64
CA ALA A 175 12.25 6.51 -1.13
C ALA A 175 11.39 6.00 -2.30
N THR A 176 10.15 6.46 -2.36
CA THR A 176 9.26 6.22 -3.50
C THR A 176 9.82 6.92 -4.75
N PRO A 177 9.95 6.23 -5.89
CA PRO A 177 10.33 6.85 -7.15
C PRO A 177 9.35 7.95 -7.57
N ALA A 178 9.85 8.97 -8.24
CA ALA A 178 9.02 10.02 -8.84
C ALA A 178 9.00 9.86 -10.36
N ILE A 179 7.83 10.05 -10.98
CA ILE A 179 7.70 10.06 -12.44
C ILE A 179 7.18 11.44 -12.84
N VAL A 180 7.96 12.15 -13.64
CA VAL A 180 7.63 13.48 -14.13
C VAL A 180 8.32 13.72 -15.48
N ASP A 181 7.64 14.40 -16.41
CA ASP A 181 8.16 14.80 -17.73
C ASP A 181 8.83 13.64 -18.51
N GLY A 182 8.17 12.46 -18.53
CA GLY A 182 8.67 11.27 -19.22
C GLY A 182 9.90 10.61 -18.60
N LYS A 183 10.29 11.00 -17.39
CA LYS A 183 11.43 10.45 -16.66
C LYS A 183 10.99 9.82 -15.34
N ILE A 184 11.67 8.75 -14.96
CA ILE A 184 11.59 8.19 -13.61
C ILE A 184 12.85 8.55 -12.83
N TYR A 185 12.66 9.11 -11.65
CA TYR A 185 13.73 9.46 -10.72
C TYR A 185 13.72 8.47 -9.57
N VAL A 186 14.88 7.84 -9.33
CA VAL A 186 15.06 6.86 -8.26
C VAL A 186 16.22 7.29 -7.38
N ARG A 187 15.93 7.50 -6.10
CA ARG A 187 16.97 7.80 -5.11
C ARG A 187 17.41 6.51 -4.43
N THR A 188 18.69 6.25 -4.46
CA THR A 188 19.35 5.24 -3.61
C THR A 188 20.09 5.90 -2.44
N GLY A 189 20.70 5.13 -1.59
CA GLY A 189 21.56 5.65 -0.51
C GLY A 189 22.72 6.51 -1.04
N ASN A 190 23.20 6.20 -2.24
CA ASN A 190 24.42 6.81 -2.81
C ASN A 190 24.16 7.76 -3.97
N HIS A 191 23.05 7.61 -4.69
CA HIS A 191 22.80 8.30 -5.96
C HIS A 191 21.36 8.75 -6.12
N LEU A 192 21.17 9.75 -6.99
CA LEU A 192 19.89 10.07 -7.60
C LEU A 192 20.00 9.73 -9.10
N TYR A 193 19.24 8.73 -9.53
CA TYR A 193 19.15 8.32 -10.92
C TYR A 193 17.98 8.99 -11.61
N ALA A 194 18.16 9.32 -12.89
CA ALA A 194 17.09 9.77 -13.77
C ALA A 194 17.13 8.93 -15.06
N PHE A 195 16.03 8.22 -15.35
CA PHE A 195 15.88 7.40 -16.54
C PHE A 195 14.73 7.94 -17.38
N GLY A 196 14.93 8.07 -18.66
CA GLY A 196 13.94 8.55 -19.62
C GLY A 196 14.60 8.88 -20.94
N ARG A 197 13.79 9.23 -21.92
CA ARG A 197 14.25 9.72 -23.23
C ARG A 197 14.28 11.24 -23.25
#